data_74c6104e27b4a076463ef9ebca6e11a7
#
_entry.id   74c6104e27b4a076463ef9ebca6e11a7
#
_cell.length_a   1.000
_cell.length_b   1.000
_cell.length_c   1.000
_cell.angle_alpha   90.00
_cell.angle_beta   90.00
_cell.angle_gamma   90.00
#
_symmetry.space_group_name_H-M   'P 1'
#
loop_
_entity.id
_entity.type
_entity.pdbx_description
1 polymer ?
#
loop_
_entity_poly.entity_id
_entity_poly.type
_entity_poly.pdbx_seq_one_letter_code
_entity_poly.pdbx_strand_id
1 'polypeptide(L)'
;MNIIDRFAEYVKIPTMSDPNSDTYPSSSKQLVLAKLLKEQLANLVDKVELTDTGIVYGFLKANYESNETIGLIAHMDTSPDMSDENVNPRVINNYDGTVIKLNENITMNPKDFPCLLNDIGADIMVTDGTTLLGGDDKAGVAIIMDVLERLKENPEIKHKNLAIAFTPDE
;
A
#
# COMPACT_ATOMS: atom_id res chain seq x y z
N MET A 1 -7.13 -11.05 6.60
CA MET A 1 -7.78 -9.70 6.50
C MET A 1 -8.12 -9.47 5.03
N ASN A 2 -9.24 -8.81 4.67
CA ASN A 2 -9.45 -8.52 3.24
C ASN A 2 -8.56 -7.34 2.80
N ILE A 3 -8.30 -7.24 1.49
CA ILE A 3 -7.38 -6.24 0.91
C ILE A 3 -7.85 -4.80 1.14
N ILE A 4 -9.16 -4.54 1.15
CA ILE A 4 -9.74 -3.21 1.35
C ILE A 4 -9.48 -2.73 2.78
N ASP A 5 -9.74 -3.59 3.77
CA ASP A 5 -9.49 -3.27 5.18
C ASP A 5 -7.99 -3.09 5.46
N ARG A 6 -7.14 -3.91 4.83
CA ARG A 6 -5.69 -3.81 4.92
C ARG A 6 -5.20 -2.48 4.36
N PHE A 7 -5.64 -2.12 3.16
CA PHE A 7 -5.29 -0.84 2.55
C PHE A 7 -5.78 0.34 3.40
N ALA A 8 -7.03 0.27 3.89
CA ALA A 8 -7.60 1.28 4.78
C ALA A 8 -6.84 1.42 6.11
N GLU A 9 -6.22 0.35 6.63
CA GLU A 9 -5.33 0.40 7.79
C GLU A 9 -4.05 1.18 7.45
N TYR A 10 -3.39 0.83 6.33
CA TYR A 10 -2.10 1.40 5.96
C TYR A 10 -2.18 2.89 5.61
N VAL A 11 -3.23 3.32 4.90
CA VAL A 11 -3.38 4.73 4.51
C VAL A 11 -3.63 5.66 5.69
N LYS A 12 -4.13 5.14 6.81
CA LYS A 12 -4.34 5.91 8.05
C LYS A 12 -3.06 6.18 8.84
N ILE A 13 -1.96 5.51 8.49
CA ILE A 13 -0.65 5.74 9.10
C ILE A 13 0.07 6.81 8.27
N PRO A 14 0.34 8.00 8.83
CA PRO A 14 1.09 9.02 8.12
C PRO A 14 2.51 8.54 7.81
N THR A 15 2.97 8.77 6.57
CA THR A 15 4.30 8.35 6.11
C THR A 15 4.94 9.34 5.15
N MET A 16 4.41 10.57 5.09
CA MET A 16 4.90 11.62 4.20
C MET A 16 6.40 11.80 4.32
N SER A 17 7.11 11.80 3.18
CA SER A 17 8.53 12.08 3.08
C SER A 17 8.81 13.56 3.34
N ASP A 18 10.05 13.89 3.72
CA ASP A 18 10.49 15.28 3.95
C ASP A 18 11.70 15.59 3.06
N PRO A 19 11.50 16.35 1.96
CA PRO A 19 12.56 16.68 1.03
C PRO A 19 13.65 17.60 1.62
N ASN A 20 13.44 18.16 2.81
CA ASN A 20 14.40 19.00 3.50
C ASN A 20 15.14 18.27 4.62
N SER A 21 14.89 16.99 4.81
CA SER A 21 15.54 16.17 5.83
C SER A 21 16.89 15.65 5.38
N ASP A 22 17.87 15.71 6.28
CA ASP A 22 19.20 15.08 6.09
C ASP A 22 19.26 13.65 6.66
N THR A 23 18.11 13.11 7.15
CA THR A 23 18.05 11.76 7.71
C THR A 23 17.50 10.75 6.69
N TYR A 24 17.73 9.45 6.97
CA TYR A 24 17.15 8.36 6.19
C TYR A 24 16.61 7.27 7.14
N PRO A 25 15.29 7.01 7.11
CA PRO A 25 14.29 7.66 6.27
C PRO A 25 14.15 9.15 6.58
N SER A 26 13.69 9.93 5.60
CA SER A 26 13.53 11.38 5.70
C SER A 26 12.53 11.80 6.79
N SER A 27 11.58 10.94 7.08
CA SER A 27 10.59 11.11 8.15
C SER A 27 10.50 9.86 9.03
N SER A 28 10.63 10.04 10.34
CA SER A 28 10.47 8.95 11.32
C SER A 28 9.05 8.34 11.32
N LYS A 29 8.05 9.03 10.77
CA LYS A 29 6.69 8.52 10.62
C LYS A 29 6.64 7.25 9.77
N GLN A 30 7.50 7.16 8.75
CA GLN A 30 7.61 5.98 7.89
C GLN A 30 7.99 4.71 8.69
N LEU A 31 8.77 4.87 9.76
CA LEU A 31 9.15 3.74 10.63
C LEU A 31 7.96 3.14 11.39
N VAL A 32 6.85 3.88 11.53
CA VAL A 32 5.64 3.34 12.17
C VAL A 32 5.02 2.27 11.28
N LEU A 33 4.83 2.58 9.99
CA LEU A 33 4.33 1.61 9.02
C LEU A 33 5.33 0.46 8.81
N ALA A 34 6.64 0.76 8.72
CA ALA A 34 7.69 -0.25 8.58
C ALA A 34 7.67 -1.30 9.70
N LYS A 35 7.49 -0.88 10.95
CA LYS A 35 7.39 -1.80 12.10
C LYS A 35 6.14 -2.67 12.02
N LEU A 36 4.99 -2.09 11.69
CA LEU A 36 3.74 -2.84 11.49
C LEU A 36 3.91 -3.88 10.38
N LEU A 37 4.48 -3.48 9.23
CA LEU A 37 4.71 -4.39 8.10
C LEU A 37 5.68 -5.52 8.47
N LYS A 38 6.76 -5.22 9.20
CA LYS A 38 7.66 -6.25 9.72
C LYS A 38 6.93 -7.28 10.56
N GLU A 39 6.08 -6.83 11.50
CA GLU A 39 5.32 -7.72 12.40
C GLU A 39 4.32 -8.59 11.62
N GLN A 40 3.58 -7.99 10.68
CA GLN A 40 2.62 -8.71 9.85
C GLN A 40 3.34 -9.69 8.91
N LEU A 41 4.41 -9.25 8.24
CA LEU A 41 5.20 -10.04 7.29
C LEU A 41 5.88 -11.25 7.95
N ALA A 42 6.33 -11.12 9.21
CA ALA A 42 6.96 -12.22 9.96
C ALA A 42 6.08 -13.46 10.10
N ASN A 43 4.77 -13.30 9.98
CA ASN A 43 3.83 -14.43 9.99
C ASN A 43 3.61 -15.05 8.60
N LEU A 44 4.11 -14.43 7.53
CA LEU A 44 3.79 -14.80 6.14
C LEU A 44 4.99 -15.35 5.37
N VAL A 45 6.22 -15.08 5.83
CA VAL A 45 7.45 -15.41 5.12
C VAL A 45 8.46 -16.13 6.02
N ASP A 46 9.48 -16.78 5.44
CA ASP A 46 10.50 -17.54 6.18
C ASP A 46 11.51 -16.64 6.89
N LYS A 47 11.79 -15.46 6.34
CA LYS A 47 12.70 -14.47 6.92
C LYS A 47 12.17 -13.08 6.76
N VAL A 48 12.36 -12.24 7.76
CA VAL A 48 12.01 -10.82 7.74
C VAL A 48 13.09 -10.01 8.43
N GLU A 49 13.40 -8.84 7.87
CA GLU A 49 14.37 -7.89 8.43
C GLU A 49 13.82 -6.47 8.27
N LEU A 50 14.02 -5.63 9.26
CA LEU A 50 13.86 -4.18 9.17
C LEU A 50 15.26 -3.58 9.37
N THR A 51 15.73 -2.88 8.35
CA THR A 51 17.05 -2.23 8.36
C THR A 51 17.03 -0.94 9.19
N ASP A 52 18.21 -0.43 9.54
CA ASP A 52 18.36 0.88 10.20
C ASP A 52 17.89 2.03 9.31
N THR A 53 17.85 1.83 7.99
CA THR A 53 17.34 2.78 6.99
C THR A 53 15.84 2.68 6.76
N GLY A 54 15.13 1.84 7.52
CA GLY A 54 13.67 1.73 7.44
C GLY A 54 13.15 0.79 6.35
N ILE A 55 14.00 0.11 5.59
CA ILE A 55 13.56 -0.87 4.58
C ILE A 55 13.13 -2.16 5.29
N VAL A 56 11.95 -2.67 4.93
CA VAL A 56 11.47 -3.98 5.38
C VAL A 56 11.71 -5.01 4.28
N TYR A 57 12.61 -5.96 4.54
CA TYR A 57 12.84 -7.10 3.64
C TYR A 57 12.09 -8.34 4.12
N GLY A 58 11.54 -9.09 3.16
CA GLY A 58 10.97 -10.41 3.38
C GLY A 58 11.51 -11.42 2.37
N PHE A 59 11.55 -12.69 2.78
CA PHE A 59 11.90 -13.78 1.89
C PHE A 59 11.01 -14.99 2.16
N LEU A 60 10.28 -15.44 1.14
CA LEU A 60 9.48 -16.66 1.13
C LEU A 60 10.10 -17.67 0.16
N LYS A 61 10.49 -18.84 0.68
CA LYS A 61 11.07 -19.90 -0.11
C LYS A 61 10.02 -20.54 -1.04
N ALA A 62 10.45 -20.89 -2.24
CA ALA A 62 9.62 -21.66 -3.19
C ALA A 62 9.05 -22.93 -2.53
N ASN A 63 7.80 -23.26 -2.83
CA ASN A 63 7.15 -24.49 -2.35
C ASN A 63 7.29 -25.67 -3.33
N TYR A 64 8.15 -25.53 -4.33
CA TYR A 64 8.59 -26.59 -5.25
C TYR A 64 10.06 -26.36 -5.62
N GLU A 65 10.69 -27.33 -6.34
CA GLU A 65 12.07 -27.16 -6.77
C GLU A 65 12.21 -26.02 -7.78
N SER A 66 12.84 -24.93 -7.35
CA SER A 66 13.08 -23.73 -8.17
C SER A 66 14.28 -22.96 -7.64
N ASN A 67 15.16 -22.52 -8.55
CA ASN A 67 16.28 -21.61 -8.27
C ASN A 67 15.96 -20.15 -8.66
N GLU A 68 14.76 -19.89 -9.16
CA GLU A 68 14.33 -18.56 -9.57
C GLU A 68 13.73 -17.79 -8.40
N THR A 69 13.93 -16.49 -8.40
CA THR A 69 13.37 -15.57 -7.41
C THR A 69 12.64 -14.43 -8.12
N ILE A 70 11.44 -14.11 -7.65
CA ILE A 70 10.66 -12.96 -8.09
C ILE A 70 10.78 -11.89 -7.01
N GLY A 71 11.15 -10.65 -7.39
CA GLY A 71 11.14 -9.48 -6.52
C GLY A 71 9.78 -8.79 -6.54
N LEU A 72 9.26 -8.46 -5.35
CA LEU A 72 8.05 -7.67 -5.14
C LEU A 72 8.46 -6.44 -4.32
N ILE A 73 8.28 -5.26 -4.88
CA ILE A 73 8.71 -4.00 -4.25
C ILE A 73 7.54 -3.02 -4.26
N ALA A 74 7.37 -2.30 -3.16
CA ALA A 74 6.45 -1.17 -3.03
C ALA A 74 7.05 -0.16 -2.03
N HIS A 75 6.80 1.14 -2.24
CA HIS A 75 7.25 2.15 -1.29
C HIS A 75 6.15 2.47 -0.27
N MET A 76 6.58 2.91 0.92
CA MET A 76 5.70 3.18 2.07
C MET A 76 5.35 4.66 2.22
N ASP A 77 6.22 5.53 1.74
CA ASP A 77 6.05 6.97 1.90
C ASP A 77 4.98 7.52 0.94
N THR A 78 4.54 8.71 1.27
CA THR A 78 3.63 9.51 0.45
C THR A 78 4.31 10.83 0.09
N SER A 79 3.91 11.39 -1.07
CA SER A 79 4.40 12.69 -1.55
C SER A 79 4.19 13.80 -0.52
N PRO A 80 5.14 14.73 -0.36
CA PRO A 80 5.00 15.91 0.49
C PRO A 80 4.08 17.00 -0.09
N ASP A 81 3.54 16.80 -1.30
CA ASP A 81 2.72 17.81 -1.98
C ASP A 81 1.38 18.08 -1.28
N MET A 82 0.88 17.11 -0.53
CA MET A 82 -0.36 17.24 0.22
C MET A 82 -0.31 16.39 1.50
N SER A 83 -1.02 16.82 2.55
CA SER A 83 -1.09 16.14 3.83
C SER A 83 -1.58 14.69 3.70
N ASP A 84 -0.99 13.82 4.48
CA ASP A 84 -1.45 12.44 4.72
C ASP A 84 -1.91 12.22 6.18
N GLU A 85 -2.14 13.30 6.90
CA GLU A 85 -2.61 13.26 8.29
C GLU A 85 -4.13 13.11 8.36
N ASN A 86 -4.61 12.18 9.19
CA ASN A 86 -6.02 11.91 9.40
C ASN A 86 -6.76 11.49 8.12
N VAL A 87 -6.13 10.69 7.27
CA VAL A 87 -6.75 10.14 6.07
C VAL A 87 -8.06 9.43 6.44
N ASN A 88 -9.15 9.83 5.77
CA ASN A 88 -10.49 9.27 6.00
C ASN A 88 -10.98 8.52 4.74
N PRO A 89 -10.53 7.26 4.56
CA PRO A 89 -10.88 6.48 3.38
C PRO A 89 -12.33 6.00 3.45
N ARG A 90 -13.02 6.03 2.31
CA ARG A 90 -14.35 5.43 2.13
C ARG A 90 -14.46 4.74 0.78
N VAL A 91 -15.29 3.71 0.73
CA VAL A 91 -15.57 2.96 -0.50
C VAL A 91 -16.86 3.46 -1.12
N ILE A 92 -16.83 3.67 -2.43
CA ILE A 92 -17.98 3.89 -3.28
C ILE A 92 -18.22 2.58 -4.02
N ASN A 93 -19.28 1.89 -3.66
CA ASN A 93 -19.58 0.59 -4.26
C ASN A 93 -20.27 0.76 -5.60
N ASN A 94 -19.90 -0.10 -6.56
CA ASN A 94 -20.53 -0.18 -7.89
C ASN A 94 -20.68 1.20 -8.54
N TYR A 95 -19.55 1.88 -8.72
CA TYR A 95 -19.50 3.23 -9.27
C TYR A 95 -20.29 3.35 -10.59
N ASP A 96 -21.15 4.34 -10.69
CA ASP A 96 -22.10 4.48 -11.79
C ASP A 96 -21.67 5.48 -12.90
N GLY A 97 -20.46 6.03 -12.81
CA GLY A 97 -19.94 7.01 -13.76
C GLY A 97 -20.36 8.45 -13.49
N THR A 98 -21.03 8.73 -12.36
CA THR A 98 -21.43 10.08 -11.99
C THR A 98 -20.33 10.82 -11.22
N VAL A 99 -20.58 12.13 -10.94
CA VAL A 99 -19.66 12.95 -10.13
C VAL A 99 -19.55 12.39 -8.72
N ILE A 100 -18.32 12.13 -8.28
CA ILE A 100 -18.02 11.72 -6.90
C ILE A 100 -17.88 12.98 -6.03
N LYS A 101 -18.77 13.15 -5.06
CA LYS A 101 -18.66 14.19 -4.05
C LYS A 101 -17.73 13.71 -2.94
N LEU A 102 -16.56 14.35 -2.79
CA LEU A 102 -15.60 14.04 -1.71
C LEU A 102 -16.02 14.75 -0.41
N ASN A 103 -16.29 16.04 -0.49
CA ASN A 103 -16.86 16.86 0.57
C ASN A 103 -17.79 17.95 -0.02
N GLU A 104 -18.15 18.97 0.77
CA GLU A 104 -19.05 20.04 0.30
C GLU A 104 -18.47 20.90 -0.82
N ASN A 105 -17.13 21.01 -0.89
CA ASN A 105 -16.44 21.91 -1.80
C ASN A 105 -15.62 21.16 -2.88
N ILE A 106 -15.36 19.85 -2.71
CA ILE A 106 -14.47 19.08 -3.58
C ILE A 106 -15.24 17.93 -4.22
N THR A 107 -15.14 17.84 -5.53
CA THR A 107 -15.73 16.76 -6.32
C THR A 107 -14.71 16.20 -7.31
N MET A 108 -14.82 14.91 -7.63
CA MET A 108 -14.15 14.30 -8.77
C MET A 108 -15.18 14.12 -9.90
N ASN A 109 -15.01 14.90 -10.97
CA ASN A 109 -15.93 14.86 -12.10
C ASN A 109 -15.28 14.05 -13.24
N PRO A 110 -15.98 13.07 -13.84
CA PRO A 110 -15.47 12.32 -14.98
C PRO A 110 -15.10 13.19 -16.19
N LYS A 111 -15.62 14.41 -16.30
CA LYS A 111 -15.22 15.35 -17.35
C LYS A 111 -13.79 15.85 -17.15
N ASP A 112 -13.36 16.00 -15.89
CA ASP A 112 -12.02 16.46 -15.52
C ASP A 112 -11.06 15.26 -15.36
N PHE A 113 -11.61 14.10 -14.98
CA PHE A 113 -10.89 12.83 -14.75
C PHE A 113 -11.52 11.70 -15.59
N PRO A 114 -11.33 11.68 -16.92
CA PRO A 114 -12.01 10.71 -17.81
C PRO A 114 -11.69 9.24 -17.50
N CYS A 115 -10.56 8.95 -16.82
CA CYS A 115 -10.20 7.61 -16.40
C CYS A 115 -11.23 6.96 -15.48
N LEU A 116 -11.99 7.76 -14.70
CA LEU A 116 -13.08 7.26 -13.85
C LEU A 116 -14.15 6.49 -14.63
N LEU A 117 -14.34 6.80 -15.91
CA LEU A 117 -15.32 6.11 -16.75
C LEU A 117 -14.91 4.66 -17.07
N ASN A 118 -13.63 4.31 -16.89
CA ASN A 118 -13.14 2.93 -17.06
C ASN A 118 -13.51 2.04 -15.86
N ASP A 119 -13.89 2.67 -14.73
CA ASP A 119 -14.13 2.00 -13.46
C ASP A 119 -15.63 1.91 -13.13
N ILE A 120 -16.51 2.16 -14.14
CA ILE A 120 -17.96 1.97 -13.97
C ILE A 120 -18.24 0.50 -13.62
N GLY A 121 -18.98 0.31 -12.53
CA GLY A 121 -19.28 -1.01 -11.97
C GLY A 121 -18.25 -1.52 -10.96
N ALA A 122 -17.10 -0.85 -10.83
CA ALA A 122 -16.10 -1.17 -9.81
C ALA A 122 -16.38 -0.49 -8.46
N ASP A 123 -15.79 -1.01 -7.41
CA ASP A 123 -15.72 -0.33 -6.13
C ASP A 123 -14.49 0.59 -6.11
N ILE A 124 -14.68 1.86 -5.77
CA ILE A 124 -13.62 2.87 -5.75
C ILE A 124 -13.39 3.34 -4.32
N MET A 125 -12.15 3.32 -3.86
CA MET A 125 -11.79 3.95 -2.59
C MET A 125 -11.32 5.39 -2.81
N VAL A 126 -11.86 6.31 -2.02
CA VAL A 126 -11.52 7.74 -2.04
C VAL A 126 -11.32 8.27 -0.63
N THR A 127 -10.69 9.44 -0.50
CA THR A 127 -10.67 10.22 0.74
C THR A 127 -11.81 11.25 0.74
N ASP A 128 -11.84 12.11 1.76
CA ASP A 128 -12.73 13.27 1.81
C ASP A 128 -12.21 14.48 1.01
N GLY A 129 -11.07 14.35 0.32
CA GLY A 129 -10.46 15.41 -0.48
C GLY A 129 -9.60 16.40 0.31
N THR A 130 -9.43 16.22 1.62
CA THR A 130 -8.57 17.08 2.45
C THR A 130 -7.14 16.55 2.56
N THR A 131 -6.93 15.28 2.18
CA THR A 131 -5.64 14.58 2.22
C THR A 131 -5.38 13.82 0.93
N LEU A 132 -4.12 13.36 0.74
CA LEU A 132 -3.86 12.23 -0.14
C LEU A 132 -4.61 10.99 0.36
N LEU A 133 -4.96 10.08 -0.55
CA LEU A 133 -5.37 8.72 -0.18
C LEU A 133 -4.15 7.86 0.18
N GLY A 134 -3.03 8.08 -0.48
CA GLY A 134 -1.81 7.24 -0.35
C GLY A 134 -1.92 5.94 -1.14
N GLY A 135 -2.68 5.94 -2.24
CA GLY A 135 -2.77 4.79 -3.14
C GLY A 135 -1.43 4.42 -3.74
N ASP A 136 -0.63 5.41 -4.08
CA ASP A 136 0.75 5.33 -4.49
C ASP A 136 1.65 5.51 -3.25
N ASP A 137 2.37 4.45 -2.72
CA ASP A 137 2.18 3.08 -3.20
C ASP A 137 1.74 2.11 -2.07
N LYS A 138 0.97 2.62 -1.07
CA LYS A 138 0.40 1.75 -0.03
C LYS A 138 -0.59 0.72 -0.60
N ALA A 139 -1.11 0.95 -1.81
CA ALA A 139 -1.90 -0.07 -2.51
C ALA A 139 -1.02 -1.25 -2.94
N GLY A 140 0.17 -0.99 -3.49
CA GLY A 140 1.16 -2.03 -3.80
C GLY A 140 1.59 -2.80 -2.55
N VAL A 141 1.83 -2.08 -1.44
CA VAL A 141 2.11 -2.73 -0.14
C VAL A 141 0.97 -3.67 0.26
N ALA A 142 -0.29 -3.21 0.20
CA ALA A 142 -1.46 -4.01 0.57
C ALA A 142 -1.65 -5.23 -0.35
N ILE A 143 -1.42 -5.07 -1.66
CA ILE A 143 -1.50 -6.15 -2.66
C ILE A 143 -0.44 -7.22 -2.38
N ILE A 144 0.81 -6.83 -2.14
CA ILE A 144 1.90 -7.78 -1.83
C ILE A 144 1.56 -8.59 -0.58
N MET A 145 1.09 -7.93 0.48
CA MET A 145 0.70 -8.59 1.72
C MET A 145 -0.50 -9.53 1.53
N ASP A 146 -1.49 -9.17 0.71
CA ASP A 146 -2.65 -10.02 0.39
C ASP A 146 -2.23 -11.25 -0.41
N VAL A 147 -1.32 -11.08 -1.38
CA VAL A 147 -0.74 -12.21 -2.14
C VAL A 147 -0.05 -13.21 -1.22
N LEU A 148 0.79 -12.73 -0.29
CA LEU A 148 1.50 -13.60 0.65
C LEU A 148 0.54 -14.33 1.61
N GLU A 149 -0.51 -13.65 2.10
CA GLU A 149 -1.54 -14.27 2.94
C GLU A 149 -2.29 -15.37 2.16
N ARG A 150 -2.67 -15.11 0.91
CA ARG A 150 -3.31 -16.10 0.04
C ARG A 150 -2.43 -17.31 -0.25
N LEU A 151 -1.13 -17.10 -0.48
CA LEU A 151 -0.19 -18.22 -0.69
C LEU A 151 -0.05 -19.07 0.58
N LYS A 152 -0.06 -18.45 1.75
CA LYS A 152 -0.03 -19.17 3.04
C LYS A 152 -1.33 -19.97 3.29
N GLU A 153 -2.48 -19.39 2.95
CA GLU A 153 -3.79 -20.04 3.11
C GLU A 153 -4.03 -21.16 2.11
N ASN A 154 -3.36 -21.12 0.94
CA ASN A 154 -3.54 -22.06 -0.16
C ASN A 154 -2.19 -22.66 -0.57
N PRO A 155 -1.61 -23.56 0.23
CA PRO A 155 -0.27 -24.11 0.01
C PRO A 155 -0.13 -24.95 -1.27
N GLU A 156 -1.24 -25.31 -1.91
CA GLU A 156 -1.27 -25.97 -3.22
C GLU A 156 -0.89 -25.02 -4.37
N ILE A 157 -1.00 -23.71 -4.20
CA ILE A 157 -0.56 -22.71 -5.18
C ILE A 157 0.96 -22.73 -5.24
N LYS A 158 1.51 -23.20 -6.36
CA LYS A 158 2.96 -23.24 -6.56
C LYS A 158 3.52 -21.86 -6.83
N HIS A 159 4.57 -21.50 -6.10
CA HIS A 159 5.29 -20.24 -6.28
C HIS A 159 6.80 -20.44 -6.21
N LYS A 160 7.54 -19.60 -6.93
CA LYS A 160 9.00 -19.48 -6.88
C LYS A 160 9.42 -18.83 -5.55
N ASN A 161 10.74 -18.69 -5.34
CA ASN A 161 11.18 -17.82 -4.24
C ASN A 161 10.64 -16.41 -4.45
N LEU A 162 10.18 -15.78 -3.37
CA LEU A 162 9.74 -14.39 -3.39
C LEU A 162 10.66 -13.57 -2.47
N ALA A 163 11.21 -12.50 -3.04
CA ALA A 163 11.95 -11.49 -2.30
C ALA A 163 11.09 -10.22 -2.23
N ILE A 164 10.79 -9.77 -1.04
CA ILE A 164 9.91 -8.64 -0.78
C ILE A 164 10.75 -7.47 -0.26
N ALA A 165 10.47 -6.26 -0.72
CA ALA A 165 11.01 -5.04 -0.15
C ALA A 165 9.91 -3.97 -0.04
N PHE A 166 9.72 -3.44 1.18
CA PHE A 166 8.96 -2.22 1.40
C PHE A 166 9.95 -1.11 1.74
N THR A 167 10.00 -0.09 0.89
CA THR A 167 11.03 0.97 0.94
C THR A 167 10.47 2.28 1.45
N PRO A 168 11.24 3.07 2.20
CA PRO A 168 10.96 4.48 2.44
C PRO A 168 11.51 5.34 1.31
N ASP A 169 11.07 6.58 1.24
CA ASP A 169 11.65 7.68 0.45
C ASP A 169 11.90 7.33 -1.02
N GLU A 170 10.84 7.17 -1.77
CA GLU A 170 10.92 7.05 -3.23
C GLU A 170 11.56 8.28 -3.90
#